data_6218d36806b4e8e5080491db993c8192
#
_entry.id   6218d36806b4e8e5080491db993c8192
#
_cell.length_a   1.000
_cell.length_b   1.000
_cell.length_c   1.000
_cell.angle_alpha   90.00
_cell.angle_beta   90.00
_cell.angle_gamma   90.00
#
_symmetry.space_group_name_H-M   'P 1'
#
loop_
_entity.id
_entity.type
_entity.pdbx_description
1 polymer ?
#
loop_
_entity_poly.entity_id
_entity_poly.type
_entity_poly.pdbx_seq_one_letter_code
_entity_poly.pdbx_strand_id
1 'polypeptide(L)'
;MAHGKPHEPQTYTVGELAALAGVTVRTLHHYEDTGLLKPQRTTANYRVYGPCDVERLQQIMLFRACGMKLSAIKRTLADPAFDAQRALEEQLAELRRQQTNLTTLIGTVEATLADLKGETVMTDKQRFEGMKRKAVENNERAYGAEARKRWGDAAVDGANEKLLAMDEREWSDAEELERAIIEQLQTAMETGDAAGPEAQKLVSVHARWLQMHWADGTYAPAAHVALAEGYVADPRFTAYYDEAAGTGAAVFLRDAIAGQLG
;
A
#
# COMPACT_ATOMS: atom_id res chain seq x y z
N MET A 1 -32.15 24.32 -44.01
CA MET A 1 -31.83 23.03 -43.42
C MET A 1 -30.46 22.57 -43.96
N ALA A 2 -29.40 22.79 -43.22
CA ALA A 2 -28.07 22.38 -43.62
C ALA A 2 -27.86 20.93 -43.12
N HIS A 3 -27.84 19.99 -44.06
CA HIS A 3 -27.47 18.60 -43.77
C HIS A 3 -25.96 18.61 -43.45
N GLY A 4 -25.60 18.48 -42.16
CA GLY A 4 -24.22 18.18 -41.75
C GLY A 4 -23.79 16.87 -42.40
N LYS A 5 -22.71 16.89 -43.16
CA LYS A 5 -22.05 15.67 -43.67
C LYS A 5 -21.75 14.76 -42.49
N PRO A 6 -21.99 13.44 -42.59
CA PRO A 6 -21.50 12.52 -41.57
C PRO A 6 -20.00 12.70 -41.42
N HIS A 7 -19.56 12.92 -40.21
CA HIS A 7 -18.14 13.01 -39.88
C HIS A 7 -17.54 11.64 -40.14
N GLU A 8 -16.77 11.48 -41.24
CA GLU A 8 -16.01 10.25 -41.44
C GLU A 8 -15.11 10.04 -40.22
N PRO A 9 -15.04 8.84 -39.67
CA PRO A 9 -14.22 8.57 -38.49
C PRO A 9 -12.76 8.89 -38.84
N GLN A 10 -12.18 9.85 -38.10
CA GLN A 10 -10.82 10.32 -38.32
C GLN A 10 -9.86 9.15 -38.07
N THR A 11 -9.02 8.85 -39.06
CA THR A 11 -7.98 7.82 -38.98
C THR A 11 -6.60 8.45 -39.05
N TYR A 12 -5.63 7.81 -38.43
CA TYR A 12 -4.28 8.31 -38.30
C TYR A 12 -3.25 7.29 -38.83
N THR A 13 -2.22 7.77 -39.46
CA THR A 13 -0.98 7.01 -39.70
C THR A 13 -0.22 6.85 -38.38
N VAL A 14 0.78 5.96 -38.35
CA VAL A 14 1.61 5.77 -37.14
C VAL A 14 2.36 7.06 -36.75
N GLY A 15 2.81 7.86 -37.73
CA GLY A 15 3.49 9.13 -37.45
C GLY A 15 2.54 10.19 -36.86
N GLU A 16 1.35 10.32 -37.43
CA GLU A 16 0.34 11.26 -36.96
C GLU A 16 -0.15 10.91 -35.55
N LEU A 17 -0.42 9.63 -35.26
CA LEU A 17 -0.83 9.18 -33.94
C LEU A 17 0.30 9.36 -32.91
N ALA A 18 1.55 9.08 -33.29
CA ALA A 18 2.70 9.29 -32.43
C ALA A 18 2.87 10.78 -32.04
N ALA A 19 2.72 11.67 -33.01
CA ALA A 19 2.78 13.12 -32.81
C ALA A 19 1.61 13.61 -31.93
N LEU A 20 0.38 13.13 -32.20
CA LEU A 20 -0.83 13.48 -31.44
C LEU A 20 -0.72 13.06 -29.98
N ALA A 21 -0.23 11.86 -29.73
CA ALA A 21 -0.13 11.28 -28.39
C ALA A 21 1.16 11.66 -27.64
N GLY A 22 2.10 12.36 -28.28
CA GLY A 22 3.39 12.72 -27.66
C GLY A 22 4.29 11.50 -27.36
N VAL A 23 4.16 10.43 -28.16
CA VAL A 23 4.98 9.21 -28.03
C VAL A 23 5.83 8.98 -29.26
N THR A 24 6.80 8.07 -29.20
CA THR A 24 7.59 7.70 -30.36
C THR A 24 6.87 6.67 -31.23
N VAL A 25 7.15 6.64 -32.54
CA VAL A 25 6.67 5.56 -33.42
C VAL A 25 7.11 4.19 -32.90
N ARG A 26 8.30 4.08 -32.32
CA ARG A 26 8.81 2.86 -31.71
C ARG A 26 7.93 2.40 -30.54
N THR A 27 7.40 3.32 -29.76
CA THR A 27 6.46 3.01 -28.66
C THR A 27 5.17 2.40 -29.21
N LEU A 28 4.61 2.94 -30.28
CA LEU A 28 3.40 2.40 -30.90
C LEU A 28 3.65 1.01 -31.50
N HIS A 29 4.79 0.78 -32.15
CA HIS A 29 5.18 -0.55 -32.62
C HIS A 29 5.32 -1.53 -31.46
N HIS A 30 5.96 -1.13 -30.35
CA HIS A 30 6.06 -1.97 -29.17
C HIS A 30 4.68 -2.33 -28.56
N TYR A 31 3.73 -1.40 -28.57
CA TYR A 31 2.36 -1.68 -28.12
C TYR A 31 1.62 -2.64 -29.07
N GLU A 32 1.88 -2.59 -30.36
CA GLU A 32 1.38 -3.58 -31.33
C GLU A 32 2.01 -4.95 -31.09
N ASP A 33 3.35 -5.03 -31.00
CA ASP A 33 4.10 -6.28 -30.78
C ASP A 33 3.68 -6.98 -29.47
N THR A 34 3.39 -6.18 -28.45
CA THR A 34 2.89 -6.70 -27.15
C THR A 34 1.39 -6.99 -27.17
N GLY A 35 0.67 -6.66 -28.25
CA GLY A 35 -0.77 -6.87 -28.41
C GLY A 35 -1.64 -5.93 -27.58
N LEU A 36 -1.09 -4.79 -27.13
CA LEU A 36 -1.84 -3.71 -26.47
C LEU A 36 -2.64 -2.88 -27.47
N LEU A 37 -2.09 -2.62 -28.66
CA LEU A 37 -2.77 -1.99 -29.80
C LEU A 37 -2.90 -3.01 -30.94
N LYS A 38 -3.94 -2.87 -31.76
CA LYS A 38 -4.19 -3.74 -32.92
C LYS A 38 -4.66 -2.89 -34.10
N PRO A 39 -3.77 -2.06 -34.70
CA PRO A 39 -4.15 -1.20 -35.80
C PRO A 39 -4.61 -2.02 -37.01
N GLN A 40 -5.51 -1.45 -37.77
CA GLN A 40 -5.89 -1.99 -39.07
C GLN A 40 -4.77 -1.76 -40.09
N ARG A 41 -4.82 -2.49 -41.23
CA ARG A 41 -3.90 -2.30 -42.31
C ARG A 41 -4.65 -1.98 -43.58
N THR A 42 -4.10 -1.02 -44.34
CA THR A 42 -4.58 -0.72 -45.69
C THR A 42 -4.29 -1.88 -46.64
N THR A 43 -4.90 -1.83 -47.84
CA THR A 43 -4.54 -2.75 -48.95
C THR A 43 -3.07 -2.73 -49.33
N ALA A 44 -2.40 -1.62 -49.10
CA ALA A 44 -0.95 -1.46 -49.30
C ALA A 44 -0.13 -1.81 -48.04
N ASN A 45 -0.72 -2.49 -47.06
CA ASN A 45 -0.11 -2.96 -45.81
C ASN A 45 0.39 -1.85 -44.85
N TYR A 46 -0.06 -0.60 -45.01
CA TYR A 46 0.24 0.47 -44.05
C TYR A 46 -0.69 0.40 -42.84
N ARG A 47 -0.16 0.72 -41.64
CA ARG A 47 -0.89 0.82 -40.39
C ARG A 47 -1.84 2.01 -40.39
N VAL A 48 -3.07 1.79 -39.98
CA VAL A 48 -4.08 2.84 -39.81
C VAL A 48 -4.73 2.66 -38.45
N TYR A 49 -4.79 3.73 -37.70
CA TYR A 49 -5.34 3.79 -36.36
C TYR A 49 -6.68 4.53 -36.40
N GLY A 50 -7.74 3.87 -35.99
CA GLY A 50 -9.08 4.44 -35.88
C GLY A 50 -9.37 5.04 -34.51
N PRO A 51 -10.60 5.57 -34.30
CA PRO A 51 -11.02 6.14 -33.02
C PRO A 51 -10.82 5.19 -31.83
N CYS A 52 -11.18 3.92 -31.98
CA CYS A 52 -10.98 2.91 -30.94
C CYS A 52 -9.50 2.69 -30.57
N ASP A 53 -8.59 2.81 -31.53
CA ASP A 53 -7.16 2.72 -31.26
C ASP A 53 -6.66 3.95 -30.50
N VAL A 54 -7.20 5.13 -30.78
CA VAL A 54 -6.91 6.38 -30.07
C VAL A 54 -7.37 6.28 -28.62
N GLU A 55 -8.61 5.85 -28.37
CA GLU A 55 -9.14 5.63 -27.02
C GLU A 55 -8.31 4.59 -26.26
N ARG A 56 -7.97 3.50 -26.92
CA ARG A 56 -7.14 2.43 -26.36
C ARG A 56 -5.76 2.93 -25.99
N LEU A 57 -5.13 3.74 -26.86
CA LEU A 57 -3.84 4.35 -26.58
C LEU A 57 -3.92 5.30 -25.40
N GLN A 58 -4.96 6.13 -25.33
CA GLN A 58 -5.20 7.02 -24.20
C GLN A 58 -5.28 6.24 -22.87
N GLN A 59 -6.04 5.14 -22.82
CA GLN A 59 -6.14 4.28 -21.64
C GLN A 59 -4.77 3.69 -21.24
N ILE A 60 -4.02 3.16 -22.21
CA ILE A 60 -2.67 2.62 -21.99
C ILE A 60 -1.75 3.68 -21.37
N MET A 61 -1.74 4.88 -21.96
CA MET A 61 -0.89 5.98 -21.50
C MET A 61 -1.25 6.43 -20.08
N LEU A 62 -2.56 6.52 -19.80
CA LEU A 62 -3.05 6.90 -18.48
C LEU A 62 -2.64 5.89 -17.40
N PHE A 63 -2.86 4.59 -17.63
CA PHE A 63 -2.42 3.56 -16.70
C PHE A 63 -0.89 3.50 -16.54
N ARG A 64 -0.15 3.81 -17.62
CA ARG A 64 1.32 3.94 -17.54
C ARG A 64 1.75 5.13 -16.69
N ALA A 65 1.10 6.27 -16.84
CA ALA A 65 1.34 7.46 -16.01
C ALA A 65 1.07 7.19 -14.52
N CYS A 66 0.10 6.31 -14.23
CA CYS A 66 -0.21 5.81 -12.89
C CYS A 66 0.74 4.69 -12.40
N GLY A 67 1.83 4.39 -13.13
CA GLY A 67 2.85 3.42 -12.71
C GLY A 67 2.54 1.96 -13.01
N MET A 68 1.41 1.63 -13.67
CA MET A 68 1.09 0.25 -14.00
C MET A 68 2.08 -0.35 -15.01
N LYS A 69 2.46 -1.62 -14.79
CA LYS A 69 3.29 -2.37 -15.74
C LYS A 69 2.48 -2.74 -16.99
N LEU A 70 3.11 -2.75 -18.17
CA LEU A 70 2.43 -3.07 -19.44
C LEU A 70 1.73 -4.43 -19.42
N SER A 71 2.30 -5.44 -18.76
CA SER A 71 1.68 -6.76 -18.60
C SER A 71 0.38 -6.73 -17.78
N ALA A 72 0.30 -5.87 -16.77
CA ALA A 72 -0.92 -5.65 -16.00
C ALA A 72 -1.96 -4.91 -16.84
N ILE A 73 -1.58 -3.82 -17.51
CA ILE A 73 -2.45 -3.07 -18.42
C ILE A 73 -3.06 -4.00 -19.49
N LYS A 74 -2.23 -4.88 -20.09
CA LYS A 74 -2.72 -5.82 -21.10
C LYS A 74 -3.80 -6.76 -20.54
N ARG A 75 -3.61 -7.32 -19.35
CA ARG A 75 -4.61 -8.19 -18.70
C ARG A 75 -5.90 -7.44 -18.39
N THR A 76 -5.76 -6.28 -17.78
CA THR A 76 -6.88 -5.41 -17.42
C THR A 76 -7.72 -5.04 -18.63
N LEU A 77 -7.09 -4.56 -19.69
CA LEU A 77 -7.78 -4.15 -20.93
C LEU A 77 -8.25 -5.32 -21.80
N ALA A 78 -7.87 -6.55 -21.51
CA ALA A 78 -8.35 -7.76 -22.19
C ALA A 78 -9.53 -8.44 -21.48
N ASP A 79 -9.85 -8.03 -20.25
CA ASP A 79 -10.96 -8.57 -19.49
C ASP A 79 -12.30 -8.07 -20.05
N PRO A 80 -13.21 -8.96 -20.47
CA PRO A 80 -14.54 -8.56 -20.94
C PRO A 80 -15.40 -7.87 -19.89
N ALA A 81 -15.12 -8.10 -18.60
CA ALA A 81 -15.77 -7.46 -17.46
C ALA A 81 -15.07 -6.15 -17.04
N PHE A 82 -14.09 -5.70 -17.81
CA PHE A 82 -13.33 -4.49 -17.48
C PHE A 82 -14.21 -3.24 -17.56
N ASP A 83 -14.38 -2.62 -16.42
CA ASP A 83 -15.02 -1.32 -16.28
C ASP A 83 -13.93 -0.23 -16.21
N ALA A 84 -13.75 0.47 -17.31
CA ALA A 84 -12.77 1.54 -17.42
C ALA A 84 -13.05 2.70 -16.47
N GLN A 85 -14.32 3.02 -16.23
CA GLN A 85 -14.72 4.09 -15.33
C GLN A 85 -14.32 3.75 -13.90
N ARG A 86 -14.69 2.56 -13.44
CA ARG A 86 -14.35 2.09 -12.10
C ARG A 86 -12.83 2.04 -11.87
N ALA A 87 -12.06 1.52 -12.82
CA ALA A 87 -10.61 1.45 -12.72
C ALA A 87 -9.97 2.86 -12.64
N LEU A 88 -10.52 3.84 -13.34
CA LEU A 88 -10.07 5.23 -13.28
C LEU A 88 -10.47 5.91 -11.97
N GLU A 89 -11.63 5.61 -11.42
CA GLU A 89 -12.08 6.12 -10.13
C GLU A 89 -11.19 5.59 -8.99
N GLU A 90 -10.86 4.30 -8.99
CA GLU A 90 -9.93 3.68 -8.05
C GLU A 90 -8.53 4.33 -8.15
N GLN A 91 -8.05 4.56 -9.37
CA GLN A 91 -6.76 5.21 -9.60
C GLN A 91 -6.75 6.68 -9.17
N LEU A 92 -7.84 7.40 -9.42
CA LEU A 92 -7.98 8.78 -8.96
C LEU A 92 -7.96 8.89 -7.44
N ALA A 93 -8.64 7.96 -6.74
CA ALA A 93 -8.62 7.90 -5.29
C ALA A 93 -7.20 7.67 -4.76
N GLU A 94 -6.43 6.76 -5.39
CA GLU A 94 -5.03 6.51 -5.03
C GLU A 94 -4.13 7.73 -5.26
N LEU A 95 -4.25 8.39 -6.41
CA LEU A 95 -3.49 9.61 -6.70
C LEU A 95 -3.82 10.75 -5.73
N ARG A 96 -5.07 10.88 -5.31
CA ARG A 96 -5.47 11.87 -4.30
C ARG A 96 -4.86 11.57 -2.92
N ARG A 97 -4.80 10.29 -2.52
CA ARG A 97 -4.08 9.90 -1.30
C ARG A 97 -2.60 10.26 -1.38
N GLN A 98 -1.94 9.93 -2.49
CA GLN A 98 -0.53 10.29 -2.72
C GLN A 98 -0.30 11.80 -2.69
N GLN A 99 -1.19 12.58 -3.29
CA GLN A 99 -1.14 14.04 -3.27
C GLN A 99 -1.23 14.59 -1.83
N THR A 100 -2.15 14.07 -1.02
CA THR A 100 -2.29 14.48 0.39
C THR A 100 -1.01 14.16 1.16
N ASN A 101 -0.46 12.97 0.99
CA ASN A 101 0.77 12.55 1.65
C ASN A 101 1.95 13.44 1.25
N LEU A 102 2.11 13.73 -0.05
CA LEU A 102 3.17 14.62 -0.54
C LEU A 102 3.02 16.03 0.01
N THR A 103 1.80 16.57 0.06
CA THR A 103 1.54 17.90 0.63
C THR A 103 1.94 17.96 2.11
N THR A 104 1.62 16.92 2.88
CA THR A 104 2.02 16.80 4.28
C THR A 104 3.55 16.73 4.43
N LEU A 105 4.21 15.93 3.61
CA LEU A 105 5.67 15.79 3.64
C LEU A 105 6.37 17.11 3.29
N ILE A 106 5.88 17.82 2.28
CA ILE A 106 6.39 19.15 1.92
C ILE A 106 6.28 20.10 3.12
N GLY A 107 5.12 20.16 3.78
CA GLY A 107 4.93 21.00 4.96
C GLY A 107 5.88 20.65 6.11
N THR A 108 6.18 19.36 6.33
CA THR A 108 7.16 18.92 7.33
C THR A 108 8.57 19.38 6.97
N VAL A 109 8.96 19.27 5.70
CA VAL A 109 10.29 19.71 5.22
C VAL A 109 10.41 21.23 5.31
N GLU A 110 9.39 21.97 4.91
CA GLU A 110 9.35 23.45 5.01
C GLU A 110 9.48 23.91 6.47
N ALA A 111 8.73 23.30 7.40
CA ALA A 111 8.81 23.61 8.82
C ALA A 111 10.21 23.29 9.39
N THR A 112 10.81 22.17 9.01
CA THR A 112 12.17 21.81 9.41
C THR A 112 13.20 22.78 8.86
N LEU A 113 13.07 23.22 7.63
CA LEU A 113 13.96 24.22 7.02
C LEU A 113 13.83 25.59 7.71
N ALA A 114 12.63 26.01 8.09
CA ALA A 114 12.40 27.25 8.83
C ALA A 114 13.04 27.20 10.23
N ASP A 115 12.95 26.05 10.93
CA ASP A 115 13.59 25.81 12.22
C ASP A 115 15.14 25.87 12.10
N LEU A 116 15.71 25.21 11.10
CA LEU A 116 17.15 25.24 10.83
C LEU A 116 17.69 26.64 10.48
N LYS A 117 16.86 27.48 9.86
CA LYS A 117 17.21 28.87 9.56
C LYS A 117 17.01 29.82 10.73
N GLY A 118 16.40 29.36 11.82
CA GLY A 118 16.06 30.18 12.98
C GLY A 118 14.88 31.13 12.73
N GLU A 119 14.11 30.91 11.67
CA GLU A 119 12.92 31.71 11.32
C GLU A 119 11.71 31.34 12.19
N THR A 120 11.63 30.08 12.60
CA THR A 120 10.63 29.54 13.51
C THR A 120 11.26 28.49 14.42
N VAL A 121 10.71 28.32 15.61
CA VAL A 121 11.11 27.20 16.49
C VAL A 121 10.04 26.13 16.39
N MET A 122 10.39 24.97 15.82
CA MET A 122 9.52 23.81 15.86
C MET A 122 9.34 23.38 17.32
N THR A 123 8.10 23.29 17.75
CA THR A 123 7.79 22.69 19.06
C THR A 123 8.06 21.19 19.01
N ASP A 124 8.38 20.59 20.16
CA ASP A 124 8.58 19.14 20.25
C ASP A 124 7.34 18.37 19.77
N LYS A 125 6.15 18.90 20.02
CA LYS A 125 4.89 18.38 19.50
C LYS A 125 4.89 18.28 17.96
N GLN A 126 5.32 19.33 17.26
CA GLN A 126 5.35 19.33 15.77
C GLN A 126 6.39 18.34 15.22
N ARG A 127 7.54 18.22 15.89
CA ARG A 127 8.56 17.21 15.53
C ARG A 127 8.02 15.79 15.71
N PHE A 128 7.34 15.56 16.84
CA PHE A 128 6.75 14.27 17.19
C PHE A 128 5.63 13.86 16.23
N GLU A 129 4.75 14.78 15.86
CA GLU A 129 3.70 14.56 14.86
C GLU A 129 4.27 14.15 13.49
N GLY A 130 5.37 14.77 13.07
CA GLY A 130 6.07 14.39 11.84
C GLY A 130 6.62 12.96 11.89
N MET A 131 7.17 12.54 13.03
CA MET A 131 7.69 11.17 13.23
C MET A 131 6.56 10.12 13.17
N LYS A 132 5.44 10.36 13.86
CA LYS A 132 4.27 9.46 13.84
C LYS A 132 3.74 9.25 12.42
N ARG A 133 3.54 10.34 11.68
CA ARG A 133 3.08 10.26 10.29
C ARG A 133 4.02 9.42 9.44
N LYS A 134 5.32 9.66 9.55
CA LYS A 134 6.32 8.89 8.80
C LYS A 134 6.29 7.41 9.15
N ALA A 135 6.08 7.05 10.41
CA ALA A 135 5.96 5.66 10.85
C ALA A 135 4.71 5.00 10.24
N VAL A 136 3.54 5.66 10.30
CA VAL A 136 2.30 5.17 9.69
C VAL A 136 2.44 5.02 8.17
N GLU A 137 3.01 6.02 7.47
CA GLU A 137 3.23 5.96 6.02
C GLU A 137 4.17 4.81 5.61
N ASN A 138 5.23 4.59 6.37
CA ASN A 138 6.17 3.50 6.11
C ASN A 138 5.49 2.13 6.29
N ASN A 139 4.69 1.97 7.35
CA ASN A 139 3.92 0.76 7.60
C ASN A 139 2.88 0.52 6.51
N GLU A 140 2.13 1.55 6.12
CA GLU A 140 1.13 1.47 5.04
C GLU A 140 1.78 1.09 3.70
N ARG A 141 2.96 1.64 3.40
CA ARG A 141 3.72 1.32 2.17
C ARG A 141 4.22 -0.11 2.16
N ALA A 142 4.67 -0.61 3.31
CA ALA A 142 5.24 -1.95 3.42
C ALA A 142 4.17 -3.05 3.46
N TYR A 143 3.08 -2.81 4.17
CA TYR A 143 2.11 -3.85 4.54
C TYR A 143 0.65 -3.49 4.28
N GLY A 144 0.33 -2.22 3.98
CA GLY A 144 -1.04 -1.73 3.94
C GLY A 144 -1.94 -2.48 2.96
N ALA A 145 -1.46 -2.78 1.74
CA ALA A 145 -2.24 -3.52 0.74
C ALA A 145 -2.61 -4.94 1.21
N GLU A 146 -1.69 -5.62 1.90
CA GLU A 146 -1.92 -6.96 2.44
C GLU A 146 -2.83 -6.93 3.66
N ALA A 147 -2.61 -5.95 4.56
CA ALA A 147 -3.44 -5.75 5.75
C ALA A 147 -4.89 -5.44 5.37
N ARG A 148 -5.12 -4.54 4.40
CA ARG A 148 -6.45 -4.20 3.88
C ARG A 148 -7.16 -5.40 3.26
N LYS A 149 -6.45 -6.24 2.51
CA LYS A 149 -7.00 -7.47 1.95
C LYS A 149 -7.42 -8.47 3.03
N ARG A 150 -6.67 -8.53 4.13
CA ARG A 150 -6.90 -9.50 5.23
C ARG A 150 -7.91 -9.03 6.25
N TRP A 151 -7.88 -7.75 6.63
CA TRP A 151 -8.63 -7.18 7.75
C TRP A 151 -9.69 -6.16 7.34
N GLY A 152 -9.69 -5.74 6.07
CA GLY A 152 -10.56 -4.71 5.52
C GLY A 152 -10.04 -3.29 5.73
N ASP A 153 -10.53 -2.36 4.88
CA ASP A 153 -10.09 -0.96 4.89
C ASP A 153 -10.40 -0.27 6.22
N ALA A 154 -11.60 -0.46 6.76
CA ALA A 154 -12.04 0.19 7.99
C ALA A 154 -11.17 -0.15 9.21
N ALA A 155 -10.69 -1.40 9.32
CA ALA A 155 -9.82 -1.81 10.42
C ALA A 155 -8.43 -1.18 10.32
N VAL A 156 -7.87 -1.10 9.11
CA VAL A 156 -6.55 -0.49 8.86
C VAL A 156 -6.62 1.02 9.04
N ASP A 157 -7.65 1.68 8.50
CA ASP A 157 -7.84 3.12 8.65
C ASP A 157 -8.02 3.50 10.13
N GLY A 158 -8.85 2.77 10.87
CA GLY A 158 -9.05 3.00 12.31
C GLY A 158 -7.78 2.79 13.14
N ALA A 159 -6.95 1.81 12.80
CA ALA A 159 -5.64 1.60 13.44
C ALA A 159 -4.69 2.77 13.15
N ASN A 160 -4.60 3.22 11.90
CA ASN A 160 -3.78 4.35 11.49
C ASN A 160 -4.24 5.65 12.17
N GLU A 161 -5.55 5.91 12.23
CA GLU A 161 -6.12 7.06 12.93
C GLU A 161 -5.77 7.05 14.42
N LYS A 162 -5.86 5.90 15.07
CA LYS A 162 -5.50 5.74 16.46
C LYS A 162 -4.03 6.02 16.72
N LEU A 163 -3.12 5.48 15.91
CA LEU A 163 -1.69 5.76 16.00
C LEU A 163 -1.37 7.25 15.84
N LEU A 164 -2.02 7.92 14.89
CA LEU A 164 -1.84 9.35 14.66
C LEU A 164 -2.41 10.20 15.82
N ALA A 165 -3.45 9.72 16.50
CA ALA A 165 -4.06 10.42 17.63
C ALA A 165 -3.28 10.25 18.95
N MET A 166 -2.38 9.26 19.07
CA MET A 166 -1.57 9.05 20.29
C MET A 166 -0.83 10.33 20.70
N ASP A 167 -0.81 10.61 21.98
CA ASP A 167 0.09 11.60 22.53
C ASP A 167 1.54 11.05 22.67
N GLU A 168 2.47 11.90 23.10
CA GLU A 168 3.89 11.53 23.24
C GLU A 168 4.08 10.39 24.25
N ARG A 169 3.31 10.40 25.32
CA ARG A 169 3.37 9.38 26.35
C ARG A 169 2.82 8.04 25.86
N GLU A 170 1.66 8.05 25.23
CA GLU A 170 1.05 6.86 24.66
C GLU A 170 1.94 6.21 23.62
N TRP A 171 2.62 7.02 22.79
CA TRP A 171 3.58 6.52 21.80
C TRP A 171 4.78 5.89 22.47
N SER A 172 5.35 6.55 23.50
CA SER A 172 6.47 6.01 24.29
C SER A 172 6.08 4.70 24.99
N ASP A 173 4.86 4.63 25.56
CA ASP A 173 4.32 3.42 26.19
C ASP A 173 4.18 2.27 25.15
N ALA A 174 3.80 2.58 23.91
CA ALA A 174 3.71 1.59 22.82
C ALA A 174 5.09 1.03 22.43
N GLU A 175 6.11 1.90 22.32
CA GLU A 175 7.50 1.48 22.05
C GLU A 175 8.09 0.67 23.20
N GLU A 176 7.74 1.01 24.46
CA GLU A 176 8.13 0.22 25.63
C GLU A 176 7.52 -1.16 25.63
N LEU A 177 6.23 -1.27 25.27
CA LEU A 177 5.55 -2.57 25.13
C LEU A 177 6.17 -3.42 24.01
N GLU A 178 6.57 -2.83 22.89
CA GLU A 178 7.23 -3.56 21.80
C GLU A 178 8.55 -4.18 22.29
N ARG A 179 9.37 -3.40 23.01
CA ARG A 179 10.60 -3.91 23.63
C ARG A 179 10.31 -5.00 24.67
N ALA A 180 9.32 -4.78 25.53
CA ALA A 180 8.91 -5.74 26.55
C ALA A 180 8.41 -7.06 25.96
N ILE A 181 7.77 -7.05 24.77
CA ILE A 181 7.40 -8.27 24.06
C ILE A 181 8.63 -9.10 23.72
N ILE A 182 9.66 -8.48 23.15
CA ILE A 182 10.89 -9.21 22.77
C ILE A 182 11.61 -9.76 24.01
N GLU A 183 11.77 -8.97 25.05
CA GLU A 183 12.41 -9.41 26.31
C GLU A 183 11.64 -10.55 26.97
N GLN A 184 10.30 -10.43 27.03
CA GLN A 184 9.45 -11.46 27.63
C GLN A 184 9.40 -12.72 26.76
N LEU A 185 9.48 -12.59 25.42
CA LEU A 185 9.56 -13.71 24.50
C LEU A 185 10.85 -14.50 24.72
N GLN A 186 12.00 -13.83 24.84
CA GLN A 186 13.27 -14.47 25.17
C GLN A 186 13.18 -15.23 26.50
N THR A 187 12.65 -14.57 27.54
CA THR A 187 12.47 -15.18 28.85
C THR A 187 11.56 -16.41 28.81
N ALA A 188 10.46 -16.34 28.09
CA ALA A 188 9.51 -17.45 27.96
C ALA A 188 10.12 -18.62 27.17
N MET A 189 10.87 -18.34 26.10
CA MET A 189 11.56 -19.37 25.32
C MET A 189 12.61 -20.14 26.15
N GLU A 190 13.30 -19.49 27.08
CA GLU A 190 14.24 -20.16 27.98
C GLU A 190 13.56 -21.23 28.84
N THR A 191 12.29 -21.07 29.16
CA THR A 191 11.52 -22.07 29.92
C THR A 191 11.13 -23.28 29.07
N GLY A 192 11.05 -23.13 27.74
CA GLY A 192 10.55 -24.13 26.82
C GLY A 192 9.07 -24.46 26.96
N ASP A 193 8.32 -23.75 27.80
CA ASP A 193 6.90 -23.99 28.10
C ASP A 193 6.00 -22.87 27.57
N ALA A 194 5.41 -23.08 26.41
CA ALA A 194 4.50 -22.13 25.78
C ALA A 194 3.14 -21.96 26.51
N ALA A 195 2.83 -22.83 27.49
CA ALA A 195 1.64 -22.73 28.33
C ALA A 195 1.95 -22.19 29.75
N GLY A 196 3.24 -22.03 30.07
CA GLY A 196 3.71 -21.66 31.40
C GLY A 196 3.47 -20.19 31.78
N PRO A 197 3.83 -19.82 33.03
CA PRO A 197 3.60 -18.47 33.55
C PRO A 197 4.28 -17.36 32.75
N GLU A 198 5.49 -17.60 32.23
CA GLU A 198 6.21 -16.60 31.45
C GLU A 198 5.56 -16.41 30.05
N ALA A 199 5.04 -17.47 29.44
CA ALA A 199 4.25 -17.38 28.23
C ALA A 199 2.91 -16.64 28.44
N GLN A 200 2.27 -16.80 29.61
CA GLN A 200 1.06 -16.06 29.98
C GLN A 200 1.33 -14.55 30.08
N LYS A 201 2.47 -14.16 30.68
CA LYS A 201 2.89 -12.75 30.73
C LYS A 201 3.15 -12.22 29.32
N LEU A 202 3.84 -12.98 28.46
CA LEU A 202 4.10 -12.63 27.07
C LEU A 202 2.79 -12.35 26.32
N VAL A 203 1.81 -13.25 26.39
CA VAL A 203 0.50 -13.07 25.73
C VAL A 203 -0.24 -11.84 26.27
N SER A 204 -0.15 -11.58 27.57
CA SER A 204 -0.75 -10.39 28.18
C SER A 204 -0.12 -9.08 27.70
N VAL A 205 1.21 -9.03 27.60
CA VAL A 205 1.94 -7.85 27.10
C VAL A 205 1.63 -7.63 25.62
N HIS A 206 1.65 -8.70 24.83
CA HIS A 206 1.33 -8.64 23.42
C HIS A 206 -0.12 -8.20 23.17
N ALA A 207 -1.07 -8.67 23.96
CA ALA A 207 -2.46 -8.23 23.89
C ALA A 207 -2.63 -6.74 24.18
N ARG A 208 -1.89 -6.21 25.17
CA ARG A 208 -1.91 -4.76 25.48
C ARG A 208 -1.34 -3.94 24.31
N TRP A 209 -0.25 -4.40 23.72
CA TRP A 209 0.34 -3.76 22.54
C TRP A 209 -0.65 -3.72 21.37
N LEU A 210 -1.36 -4.83 21.09
CA LEU A 210 -2.40 -4.88 20.06
C LEU A 210 -3.56 -3.91 20.36
N GLN A 211 -3.98 -3.82 21.62
CA GLN A 211 -5.05 -2.89 22.02
C GLN A 211 -4.64 -1.43 21.87
N MET A 212 -3.35 -1.10 21.96
CA MET A 212 -2.86 0.24 21.64
C MET A 212 -2.84 0.54 20.13
N HIS A 213 -2.60 -0.46 19.31
CA HIS A 213 -2.43 -0.29 17.86
C HIS A 213 -3.71 -0.50 17.06
N TRP A 214 -4.60 -1.38 17.51
CA TRP A 214 -5.84 -1.66 16.80
C TRP A 214 -6.91 -0.61 17.13
N ALA A 215 -7.85 -0.42 16.20
CA ALA A 215 -9.00 0.45 16.43
C ALA A 215 -9.77 0.03 17.69
N ASP A 216 -10.34 1.00 18.39
CA ASP A 216 -11.04 0.74 19.65
C ASP A 216 -12.17 -0.27 19.49
N GLY A 217 -12.23 -1.23 20.39
CA GLY A 217 -13.25 -2.27 20.40
C GLY A 217 -13.05 -3.39 19.34
N THR A 218 -11.96 -3.37 18.56
CA THR A 218 -11.71 -4.41 17.54
C THR A 218 -10.87 -5.58 18.05
N TYR A 219 -10.21 -5.43 19.21
CA TYR A 219 -9.47 -6.54 19.80
C TYR A 219 -10.42 -7.68 20.20
N ALA A 220 -10.09 -8.88 19.70
CA ALA A 220 -10.75 -10.12 20.11
C ALA A 220 -9.70 -11.24 20.19
N PRO A 221 -9.82 -12.19 21.15
CA PRO A 221 -8.90 -13.32 21.26
C PRO A 221 -8.71 -14.08 19.95
N ALA A 222 -9.78 -14.40 19.24
CA ALA A 222 -9.71 -15.08 17.95
C ALA A 222 -8.95 -14.29 16.87
N ALA A 223 -9.07 -12.97 16.86
CA ALA A 223 -8.31 -12.12 15.94
C ALA A 223 -6.81 -12.09 16.30
N HIS A 224 -6.48 -12.13 17.60
CA HIS A 224 -5.11 -12.23 18.09
C HIS A 224 -4.46 -13.55 17.68
N VAL A 225 -5.17 -14.67 17.84
CA VAL A 225 -4.71 -15.99 17.34
C VAL A 225 -4.49 -15.97 15.84
N ALA A 226 -5.46 -15.44 15.06
CA ALA A 226 -5.32 -15.34 13.60
C ALA A 226 -4.13 -14.47 13.17
N LEU A 227 -3.81 -13.41 13.93
CA LEU A 227 -2.61 -12.60 13.68
C LEU A 227 -1.34 -13.43 13.94
N ALA A 228 -1.28 -14.16 15.05
CA ALA A 228 -0.12 -14.98 15.43
C ALA A 228 0.18 -16.09 14.40
N GLU A 229 -0.85 -16.70 13.82
CA GLU A 229 -0.68 -17.61 12.68
C GLU A 229 -0.02 -16.91 11.48
N GLY A 230 -0.31 -15.64 11.28
CA GLY A 230 0.33 -14.82 10.25
C GLY A 230 1.83 -14.63 10.46
N TYR A 231 2.30 -14.58 11.70
CA TYR A 231 3.72 -14.43 12.01
C TYR A 231 4.57 -15.63 11.56
N VAL A 232 3.99 -16.82 11.56
CA VAL A 232 4.65 -18.05 11.10
C VAL A 232 4.45 -18.26 9.60
N ALA A 233 3.30 -17.84 9.05
CA ALA A 233 3.00 -18.01 7.64
C ALA A 233 3.79 -17.07 6.72
N ASP A 234 4.24 -15.91 7.23
CA ASP A 234 4.99 -14.92 6.47
C ASP A 234 6.47 -14.91 6.90
N PRO A 235 7.38 -15.27 6.00
CA PRO A 235 8.82 -15.31 6.30
C PRO A 235 9.40 -13.98 6.81
N ARG A 236 8.80 -12.84 6.48
CA ARG A 236 9.26 -11.51 6.94
C ARG A 236 9.03 -11.35 8.44
N PHE A 237 7.87 -11.76 8.94
CA PHE A 237 7.56 -11.71 10.37
C PHE A 237 8.29 -12.81 11.15
N THR A 238 8.43 -14.01 10.56
CA THR A 238 9.26 -15.05 11.16
C THR A 238 10.70 -14.55 11.36
N ALA A 239 11.30 -13.92 10.33
CA ALA A 239 12.64 -13.36 10.44
C ALA A 239 12.72 -12.26 11.49
N TYR A 240 11.74 -11.36 11.58
CA TYR A 240 11.71 -10.29 12.57
C TYR A 240 11.79 -10.82 14.01
N TYR A 241 10.95 -11.78 14.37
CA TYR A 241 10.97 -12.35 15.71
C TYR A 241 12.19 -13.23 15.98
N ASP A 242 12.60 -14.03 15.00
CA ASP A 242 13.73 -14.94 15.14
C ASP A 242 15.07 -14.17 15.23
N GLU A 243 15.22 -13.05 14.53
CA GLU A 243 16.38 -12.17 14.65
C GLU A 243 16.41 -11.43 16.00
N ALA A 244 15.23 -11.04 16.52
CA ALA A 244 15.13 -10.28 17.76
C ALA A 244 15.22 -11.14 19.03
N ALA A 245 14.65 -12.36 19.02
CA ALA A 245 14.53 -13.19 20.23
C ALA A 245 15.18 -14.57 20.11
N GLY A 246 15.67 -14.97 18.94
CA GLY A 246 16.31 -16.25 18.69
C GLY A 246 15.48 -17.20 17.82
N THR A 247 16.13 -18.14 17.18
CA THR A 247 15.52 -19.09 16.24
C THR A 247 14.32 -19.81 16.86
N GLY A 248 13.16 -19.78 16.18
CA GLY A 248 11.92 -20.41 16.63
C GLY A 248 11.02 -19.47 17.45
N ALA A 249 11.40 -18.22 17.61
CA ALA A 249 10.66 -17.24 18.40
C ALA A 249 9.25 -16.95 17.86
N ALA A 250 9.11 -16.84 16.55
CA ALA A 250 7.78 -16.67 15.93
C ALA A 250 6.86 -17.86 16.18
N VAL A 251 7.38 -19.08 16.13
CA VAL A 251 6.63 -20.31 16.41
C VAL A 251 6.23 -20.37 17.87
N PHE A 252 7.17 -20.09 18.79
CA PHE A 252 6.90 -20.07 20.23
C PHE A 252 5.82 -19.04 20.58
N LEU A 253 5.92 -17.81 20.03
CA LEU A 253 4.92 -16.77 20.26
C LEU A 253 3.53 -17.20 19.77
N ARG A 254 3.43 -17.78 18.57
CA ARG A 254 2.19 -18.33 18.03
C ARG A 254 1.61 -19.41 18.96
N ASP A 255 2.43 -20.36 19.40
CA ASP A 255 2.00 -21.47 20.25
C ASP A 255 1.52 -20.98 21.62
N ALA A 256 2.20 -19.99 22.20
CA ALA A 256 1.78 -19.37 23.46
C ALA A 256 0.43 -18.66 23.31
N ILE A 257 0.22 -17.90 22.24
CA ILE A 257 -1.05 -17.19 21.98
C ILE A 257 -2.17 -18.19 21.70
N ALA A 258 -1.94 -19.18 20.84
CA ALA A 258 -2.95 -20.19 20.50
C ALA A 258 -3.34 -21.05 21.72
N GLY A 259 -2.36 -21.42 22.54
CA GLY A 259 -2.62 -22.23 23.75
C GLY A 259 -3.40 -21.54 24.86
N GLN A 260 -3.42 -20.20 24.89
CA GLN A 260 -4.09 -19.43 25.95
C GLN A 260 -5.39 -18.75 25.49
N LEU A 261 -5.52 -18.49 24.20
CA LEU A 261 -6.65 -17.73 23.66
C LEU A 261 -7.50 -18.52 22.65
N GLY A 262 -7.00 -19.69 22.22
CA GLY A 262 -7.64 -20.57 21.23
C GLY A 262 -8.65 -21.56 21.75
#